data_b9a853d5679f59462addbe8daf406de5
#
_entry.id   b9a853d5679f59462addbe8daf406de5
#
_cell.length_a   1.000
_cell.length_b   1.000
_cell.length_c   1.000
_cell.angle_alpha   90.00
_cell.angle_beta   90.00
_cell.angle_gamma   90.00
#
_symmetry.space_group_name_H-M   'P 1'
#
loop_
_entity.id
_entity.type
_entity.pdbx_description
1 polymer ?
#
loop_
_entity_poly.entity_id
_entity_poly.type
_entity_poly.pdbx_seq_one_letter_code
_entity_poly.pdbx_strand_id
1 'polypeptide(L)'
;MQRNNQVDQTTLKKIVMFLCSNIGSITSPNSTSNSLCNEGDINNGKGKNVASKTVDKYIGMLRSAFIFYSVQRYDVKGKQLLKTLEKNYIIDMGFRNMLLGYRDADRGHIIENIVFLKLIRRDYRVYIGKVGETEVDFVAEKPNEKIIYSSNREYVITRNKRA
;
A
#
# COMPACT_ATOMS: atom_id res chain seq x y z
N MET A 1 -3.41 -35.50 -7.28
CA MET A 1 -2.23 -34.71 -7.70
C MET A 1 -2.16 -33.44 -6.87
N GLN A 2 -1.32 -33.41 -5.83
CA GLN A 2 -1.02 -32.18 -5.11
C GLN A 2 -0.15 -31.32 -6.03
N ARG A 3 -0.70 -30.24 -6.57
CA ARG A 3 0.10 -29.21 -7.21
C ARG A 3 1.00 -28.61 -6.15
N ASN A 4 2.29 -28.90 -6.23
CA ASN A 4 3.34 -28.26 -5.42
C ASN A 4 3.19 -26.74 -5.59
N ASN A 5 2.59 -26.08 -4.60
CA ASN A 5 2.44 -24.64 -4.50
C ASN A 5 3.76 -24.02 -4.03
N GLN A 6 4.85 -24.39 -4.71
CA GLN A 6 6.18 -23.88 -4.38
C GLN A 6 6.19 -22.38 -4.69
N VAL A 7 6.40 -21.59 -3.63
CA VAL A 7 6.57 -20.14 -3.76
C VAL A 7 7.87 -19.91 -4.50
N ASP A 8 7.81 -19.26 -5.65
CA ASP A 8 9.02 -18.84 -6.35
C ASP A 8 9.65 -17.68 -5.57
N GLN A 9 10.74 -18.00 -4.89
CA GLN A 9 11.46 -17.07 -4.02
C GLN A 9 11.99 -15.84 -4.79
N THR A 10 12.41 -16.01 -6.02
CA THR A 10 12.90 -14.92 -6.87
C THR A 10 11.77 -13.94 -7.18
N THR A 11 10.62 -14.43 -7.61
CA THR A 11 9.43 -13.61 -7.87
C THR A 11 8.93 -12.95 -6.60
N LEU A 12 8.88 -13.67 -5.47
CA LEU A 12 8.48 -13.09 -4.18
C LEU A 12 9.41 -11.93 -3.78
N LYS A 13 10.73 -12.13 -3.87
CA LYS A 13 11.71 -11.08 -3.56
C LYS A 13 11.51 -9.84 -4.43
N LYS A 14 11.31 -9.99 -5.73
CA LYS A 14 11.03 -8.88 -6.65
C LYS A 14 9.76 -8.12 -6.26
N ILE A 15 8.68 -8.83 -5.93
CA ILE A 15 7.42 -8.22 -5.48
C ILE A 15 7.63 -7.46 -4.17
N VAL A 16 8.33 -8.02 -3.19
CA VAL A 16 8.64 -7.35 -1.92
C VAL A 16 9.43 -6.08 -2.16
N MET A 17 10.49 -6.13 -2.99
CA MET A 17 11.29 -4.95 -3.32
C MET A 17 10.46 -3.88 -4.03
N PHE A 18 9.60 -4.27 -4.97
CA PHE A 18 8.68 -3.35 -5.64
C PHE A 18 7.74 -2.67 -4.66
N LEU A 19 7.10 -3.43 -3.77
CA LEU A 19 6.20 -2.87 -2.75
C LEU A 19 6.94 -1.95 -1.79
N CYS A 20 8.15 -2.31 -1.36
CA CYS A 20 9.00 -1.47 -0.51
C CYS A 20 9.39 -0.15 -1.19
N SER A 21 9.63 -0.17 -2.51
CA SER A 21 9.96 1.04 -3.29
C SER A 21 8.74 1.93 -3.54
N ASN A 22 7.53 1.36 -3.46
CA ASN A 22 6.27 2.03 -3.77
C ASN A 22 5.33 2.14 -2.56
N ILE A 23 5.86 2.16 -1.32
CA ILE A 23 5.04 2.39 -0.12
C ILE A 23 4.30 3.73 -0.24
N GLY A 24 3.02 3.77 0.17
CA GLY A 24 2.20 4.98 0.07
C GLY A 24 1.83 5.39 -1.36
N SER A 25 2.30 4.69 -2.38
CA SER A 25 1.89 4.92 -3.77
C SER A 25 0.72 4.02 -4.15
N ILE A 26 -0.11 4.51 -5.08
CA ILE A 26 -1.21 3.71 -5.63
C ILE A 26 -0.63 2.59 -6.47
N THR A 27 -0.97 1.35 -6.13
CA THR A 27 -0.54 0.15 -6.84
C THR A 27 -1.70 -0.77 -7.16
N SER A 28 -1.52 -1.61 -8.17
CA SER A 28 -2.44 -2.71 -8.50
C SER A 28 -1.63 -3.94 -8.90
N PRO A 29 -2.21 -5.15 -8.81
CA PRO A 29 -1.52 -6.36 -9.30
C PRO A 29 -1.09 -6.25 -10.77
N ASN A 30 -1.88 -5.57 -11.61
CA ASN A 30 -1.56 -5.36 -13.01
C ASN A 30 -0.37 -4.38 -13.20
N SER A 31 -0.39 -3.23 -12.51
CA SER A 31 0.72 -2.28 -12.59
C SER A 31 2.02 -2.88 -12.05
N THR A 32 1.94 -3.63 -10.96
CA THR A 32 3.08 -4.35 -10.38
C THR A 32 3.62 -5.40 -11.36
N SER A 33 2.73 -6.21 -11.95
CA SER A 33 3.10 -7.20 -12.97
C SER A 33 3.85 -6.57 -14.14
N ASN A 34 3.32 -5.47 -14.70
CA ASN A 34 3.92 -4.74 -15.81
C ASN A 34 5.31 -4.19 -15.46
N SER A 35 5.45 -3.59 -14.26
CA SER A 35 6.76 -3.08 -13.80
C SER A 35 7.79 -4.20 -13.66
N LEU A 36 7.41 -5.34 -13.06
CA LEU A 36 8.31 -6.50 -12.92
C LEU A 36 8.70 -7.12 -14.26
N CYS A 37 7.83 -7.04 -15.28
CA CYS A 37 8.15 -7.49 -16.63
C CYS A 37 9.14 -6.56 -17.32
N ASN A 38 9.03 -5.24 -17.10
CA ASN A 38 9.90 -4.24 -17.69
C ASN A 38 11.31 -4.21 -17.05
N GLU A 39 11.39 -4.55 -15.76
CA GLU A 39 12.67 -4.70 -15.02
C GLU A 39 13.37 -6.04 -15.30
N GLY A 40 12.76 -6.92 -16.09
CA GLY A 40 13.34 -8.19 -16.50
C GLY A 40 14.62 -7.98 -17.29
N ASP A 41 15.70 -8.60 -16.84
CA ASP A 41 17.07 -8.62 -17.38
C ASP A 41 17.11 -8.39 -18.90
N ILE A 42 17.53 -7.20 -19.30
CA ILE A 42 17.81 -6.83 -20.70
C ILE A 42 18.88 -7.79 -21.30
N ASN A 43 19.61 -8.52 -20.47
CA ASN A 43 20.74 -9.36 -20.87
C ASN A 43 20.39 -10.79 -21.31
N ASN A 44 19.17 -11.32 -21.07
CA ASN A 44 18.89 -12.72 -21.36
C ASN A 44 17.60 -13.04 -22.14
N GLY A 45 16.84 -12.06 -22.61
CA GLY A 45 15.71 -12.29 -23.55
C GLY A 45 14.57 -13.22 -23.06
N LYS A 46 14.63 -13.69 -21.81
CA LYS A 46 13.65 -14.59 -21.18
C LYS A 46 13.14 -14.02 -19.87
N GLY A 47 12.69 -12.77 -19.85
CA GLY A 47 11.91 -12.24 -18.74
C GLY A 47 10.65 -13.09 -18.58
N LYS A 48 10.58 -13.89 -17.53
CA LYS A 48 9.37 -14.64 -17.20
C LYS A 48 8.30 -13.62 -16.82
N ASN A 49 7.33 -13.38 -17.69
CA ASN A 49 6.17 -12.54 -17.40
C ASN A 49 5.47 -13.07 -16.15
N VAL A 50 5.47 -12.31 -15.06
CA VAL A 50 4.77 -12.66 -13.84
C VAL A 50 3.31 -12.27 -14.02
N ALA A 51 2.41 -13.24 -14.15
CA ALA A 51 0.99 -12.95 -14.31
C ALA A 51 0.44 -12.13 -13.10
N SER A 52 -0.43 -11.16 -13.36
CA SER A 52 -1.04 -10.33 -12.32
C SER A 52 -1.75 -11.14 -11.23
N LYS A 53 -2.34 -12.28 -11.58
CA LYS A 53 -2.93 -13.23 -10.63
C LYS A 53 -1.89 -13.83 -9.66
N THR A 54 -0.65 -14.04 -10.11
CA THR A 54 0.46 -14.51 -9.26
C THR A 54 0.89 -13.38 -8.33
N VAL A 55 0.99 -12.15 -8.84
CA VAL A 55 1.30 -10.96 -8.03
C VAL A 55 0.25 -10.77 -6.93
N ASP A 56 -1.03 -10.83 -7.27
CA ASP A 56 -2.14 -10.71 -6.32
C ASP A 56 -2.06 -11.77 -5.21
N LYS A 57 -1.79 -13.04 -5.60
CA LYS A 57 -1.58 -14.12 -4.63
C LYS A 57 -0.44 -13.80 -3.66
N TYR A 58 0.70 -13.31 -4.15
CA TYR A 58 1.86 -13.01 -3.29
C TYR A 58 1.62 -11.78 -2.41
N ILE A 59 0.96 -10.74 -2.92
CA ILE A 59 0.51 -9.61 -2.10
C ILE A 59 -0.43 -10.09 -0.99
N GLY A 60 -1.37 -10.97 -1.30
CA GLY A 60 -2.27 -11.59 -0.32
C GLY A 60 -1.52 -12.37 0.77
N MET A 61 -0.48 -13.13 0.40
CA MET A 61 0.39 -13.84 1.36
C MET A 61 1.15 -12.87 2.27
N LEU A 62 1.72 -11.79 1.72
CA LEU A 62 2.45 -10.77 2.47
C LEU A 62 1.54 -10.00 3.43
N ARG A 63 0.28 -9.76 3.03
CA ARG A 63 -0.77 -9.22 3.90
C ARG A 63 -1.10 -10.17 5.06
N SER A 64 -1.33 -11.45 4.74
CA SER A 64 -1.66 -12.47 5.76
C SER A 64 -0.51 -12.69 6.74
N ALA A 65 0.74 -12.47 6.31
CA ALA A 65 1.94 -12.51 7.14
C ALA A 65 2.18 -11.20 7.92
N PHE A 66 1.28 -10.21 7.82
CA PHE A 66 1.41 -8.89 8.45
C PHE A 66 2.69 -8.14 8.09
N ILE A 67 3.27 -8.36 6.90
CA ILE A 67 4.43 -7.62 6.41
C ILE A 67 3.98 -6.32 5.76
N PHE A 68 2.85 -6.35 5.04
CA PHE A 68 2.22 -5.18 4.43
C PHE A 68 0.75 -5.06 4.82
N TYR A 69 0.30 -3.81 4.93
CA TYR A 69 -1.10 -3.44 4.96
C TYR A 69 -1.50 -2.87 3.61
N SER A 70 -2.64 -3.30 3.07
CA SER A 70 -3.25 -2.65 1.92
C SER A 70 -4.42 -1.80 2.37
N VAL A 71 -4.45 -0.56 1.92
CA VAL A 71 -5.44 0.44 2.31
C VAL A 71 -6.26 0.83 1.09
N GLN A 72 -7.57 0.65 1.20
CA GLN A 72 -8.53 0.94 0.14
C GLN A 72 -8.83 2.44 0.08
N ARG A 73 -9.27 2.88 -1.09
CA ARG A 73 -9.73 4.26 -1.30
C ARG A 73 -11.19 4.42 -0.86
N TYR A 74 -11.47 5.53 -0.23
CA TYR A 74 -12.79 5.92 0.23
C TYR A 74 -13.21 7.25 -0.37
N ASP A 75 -14.31 7.26 -1.12
CA ASP A 75 -14.91 8.49 -1.59
C ASP A 75 -15.69 9.14 -0.45
N VAL A 76 -15.20 10.26 0.06
CA VAL A 76 -15.80 10.97 1.19
C VAL A 76 -17.16 11.57 0.81
N LYS A 77 -17.33 12.06 -0.43
CA LYS A 77 -18.60 12.62 -0.92
C LYS A 77 -19.61 11.52 -1.24
N GLY A 78 -19.18 10.49 -1.96
CA GLY A 78 -20.04 9.35 -2.33
C GLY A 78 -20.27 8.37 -1.18
N LYS A 79 -19.56 8.51 -0.04
CA LYS A 79 -19.62 7.61 1.12
C LYS A 79 -19.47 6.13 0.78
N GLN A 80 -18.58 5.81 -0.16
CA GLN A 80 -18.37 4.46 -0.63
C GLN A 80 -16.90 4.09 -0.76
N LEU A 81 -16.59 2.81 -0.54
CA LEU A 81 -15.28 2.25 -0.81
C LEU A 81 -15.09 2.04 -2.30
N LEU A 82 -13.96 2.49 -2.83
CA LEU A 82 -13.58 2.25 -4.21
C LEU A 82 -12.82 0.92 -4.28
N LYS A 83 -13.32 -0.02 -5.07
CA LYS A 83 -12.78 -1.39 -5.16
C LYS A 83 -11.44 -1.51 -5.89
N THR A 84 -11.01 -0.46 -6.56
CA THR A 84 -9.80 -0.46 -7.39
C THR A 84 -8.78 0.51 -6.84
N LEU A 85 -7.51 0.14 -6.94
CA LEU A 85 -6.36 0.96 -6.54
C LEU A 85 -6.20 1.09 -5.02
N GLU A 86 -5.24 0.36 -4.50
CA GLU A 86 -4.88 0.37 -3.08
C GLU A 86 -3.50 1.01 -2.91
N LYS A 87 -3.23 1.57 -1.73
CA LYS A 87 -1.87 1.88 -1.29
C LYS A 87 -1.39 0.76 -0.35
N ASN A 88 -0.11 0.43 -0.45
CA ASN A 88 0.50 -0.54 0.44
C ASN A 88 1.46 0.16 1.41
N TYR A 89 1.36 -0.19 2.69
CA TYR A 89 2.20 0.31 3.77
C TYR A 89 2.92 -0.85 4.43
N ILE A 90 4.21 -0.67 4.73
CA ILE A 90 5.01 -1.69 5.39
C ILE A 90 4.95 -1.53 6.91
N ILE A 91 4.94 -2.65 7.64
CA ILE A 91 4.87 -2.62 9.11
C ILE A 91 6.19 -2.16 9.75
N ASP A 92 7.32 -2.46 9.12
CA ASP A 92 8.65 -2.18 9.66
C ASP A 92 9.51 -1.42 8.64
N MET A 93 9.81 -0.17 8.98
CA MET A 93 10.67 0.69 8.16
C MET A 93 12.14 0.23 8.18
N GLY A 94 12.59 -0.44 9.23
CA GLY A 94 13.91 -1.04 9.31
C GLY A 94 14.08 -2.15 8.27
N PHE A 95 13.07 -3.01 8.12
CA PHE A 95 13.04 -4.03 7.08
C PHE A 95 13.10 -3.42 5.67
N ARG A 96 12.32 -2.36 5.40
CA ARG A 96 12.41 -1.62 4.13
C ARG A 96 13.82 -1.08 3.87
N ASN A 97 14.40 -0.41 4.87
CA ASN A 97 15.72 0.21 4.72
C ASN A 97 16.84 -0.83 4.57
N MET A 98 16.70 -2.01 5.17
CA MET A 98 17.60 -3.13 4.95
C MET A 98 17.59 -3.60 3.48
N LEU A 99 16.43 -3.60 2.83
CA LEU A 99 16.29 -4.06 1.44
C LEU A 99 16.71 -3.02 0.40
N LEU A 100 16.40 -1.74 0.63
CA LEU A 100 16.53 -0.68 -0.36
C LEU A 100 17.59 0.37 -0.02
N GLY A 101 18.09 0.38 1.21
CA GLY A 101 18.85 1.49 1.76
C GLY A 101 17.96 2.71 2.08
N TYR A 102 18.57 3.72 2.68
CA TYR A 102 17.93 5.01 2.94
C TYR A 102 18.12 5.93 1.73
N ARG A 103 17.03 6.59 1.30
CA ARG A 103 17.04 7.56 0.20
C ARG A 103 16.21 8.78 0.60
N ASP A 104 16.78 9.98 0.48
CA ASP A 104 16.09 11.24 0.84
C ASP A 104 14.84 11.49 -0.02
N ALA A 105 14.85 11.05 -1.28
CA ALA A 105 13.71 11.16 -2.18
C ALA A 105 12.45 10.43 -1.66
N ASP A 106 12.61 9.43 -0.81
CA ASP A 106 11.51 8.63 -0.27
C ASP A 106 10.91 9.22 1.03
N ARG A 107 11.46 10.34 1.53
CA ARG A 107 11.10 10.91 2.84
C ARG A 107 9.60 11.15 3.01
N GLY A 108 8.92 11.64 1.97
CA GLY A 108 7.47 11.86 2.00
C GLY A 108 6.70 10.56 2.23
N HIS A 109 7.01 9.52 1.48
CA HIS A 109 6.39 8.20 1.61
C HIS A 109 6.70 7.53 2.95
N ILE A 110 7.92 7.74 3.48
CA ILE A 110 8.32 7.24 4.80
C ILE A 110 7.47 7.88 5.90
N ILE A 111 7.30 9.21 5.86
CA ILE A 111 6.48 9.95 6.83
C ILE A 111 5.01 9.49 6.73
N GLU A 112 4.47 9.37 5.52
CA GLU A 112 3.11 8.87 5.30
C GLU A 112 2.93 7.47 5.89
N ASN A 113 3.89 6.56 5.69
CA ASN A 113 3.85 5.21 6.27
C ASN A 113 3.88 5.24 7.81
N ILE A 114 4.70 6.11 8.41
CA ILE A 114 4.77 6.26 9.87
C ILE A 114 3.44 6.79 10.44
N VAL A 115 2.83 7.77 9.77
CA VAL A 115 1.51 8.29 10.15
C VAL A 115 0.45 7.20 10.07
N PHE A 116 0.44 6.42 8.99
CA PHE A 116 -0.44 5.26 8.84
C PHE A 116 -0.31 4.30 10.02
N LEU A 117 0.90 3.85 10.34
CA LEU A 117 1.14 2.93 11.46
C LEU A 117 0.70 3.52 12.80
N LYS A 118 0.90 4.83 13.01
CA LYS A 118 0.43 5.53 14.21
C LYS A 118 -1.09 5.54 14.33
N LEU A 119 -1.80 5.69 13.21
CA LEU A 119 -3.26 5.64 13.18
C LEU A 119 -3.77 4.23 13.50
N ILE A 120 -3.22 3.19 12.87
CA ILE A 120 -3.59 1.79 13.14
C ILE A 120 -3.33 1.42 14.60
N ARG A 121 -2.18 1.80 15.19
CA ARG A 121 -1.85 1.57 16.61
C ARG A 121 -2.80 2.26 17.58
N ARG A 122 -3.56 3.25 17.12
CA ARG A 122 -4.60 3.94 17.87
C ARG A 122 -5.99 3.42 17.57
N ASP A 123 -6.09 2.23 16.95
CA ASP A 123 -7.34 1.54 16.60
C ASP A 123 -8.25 2.32 15.65
N TYR A 124 -7.67 3.16 14.77
CA TYR A 124 -8.44 3.76 13.68
C TYR A 124 -8.60 2.78 12.52
N ARG A 125 -9.78 2.79 11.92
CA ARG A 125 -9.96 2.27 10.56
C ARG A 125 -9.47 3.34 9.59
N VAL A 126 -8.49 2.99 8.77
CA VAL A 126 -7.80 3.95 7.90
C VAL A 126 -8.11 3.65 6.45
N TYR A 127 -8.42 4.69 5.71
CA TYR A 127 -8.68 4.67 4.27
C TYR A 127 -7.87 5.78 3.60
N ILE A 128 -7.60 5.64 2.30
CA ILE A 128 -7.12 6.73 1.47
C ILE A 128 -8.34 7.55 1.06
N GLY A 129 -8.33 8.87 1.32
CA GLY A 129 -9.48 9.71 1.06
C GLY A 129 -9.48 10.27 -0.36
N LYS A 130 -10.70 10.35 -0.95
CA LYS A 130 -10.97 11.20 -2.12
C LYS A 130 -12.09 12.15 -1.77
N VAL A 131 -11.85 13.46 -1.93
CA VAL A 131 -12.84 14.53 -1.71
C VAL A 131 -13.05 15.28 -3.02
N GLY A 132 -14.04 14.87 -3.81
CA GLY A 132 -14.19 15.35 -5.19
C GLY A 132 -13.02 14.86 -6.05
N GLU A 133 -12.27 15.80 -6.65
CA GLU A 133 -11.08 15.48 -7.44
C GLU A 133 -9.78 15.48 -6.61
N THR A 134 -9.83 15.93 -5.35
CA THR A 134 -8.65 16.05 -4.49
C THR A 134 -8.46 14.76 -3.68
N GLU A 135 -7.25 14.23 -3.69
CA GLU A 135 -6.84 13.14 -2.82
C GLU A 135 -6.37 13.70 -1.47
N VAL A 136 -6.76 13.04 -0.38
CA VAL A 136 -6.22 13.26 0.97
C VAL A 136 -5.54 11.99 1.42
N ASP A 137 -4.44 12.12 2.16
CA ASP A 137 -3.61 10.97 2.49
C ASP A 137 -4.39 9.92 3.28
N PHE A 138 -5.12 10.35 4.33
CA PHE A 138 -5.91 9.43 5.14
C PHE A 138 -7.26 10.00 5.56
N VAL A 139 -8.23 9.09 5.57
CA VAL A 139 -9.48 9.20 6.32
C VAL A 139 -9.44 8.13 7.40
N ALA A 140 -9.35 8.54 8.66
CA ALA A 140 -9.24 7.64 9.80
C ALA A 140 -10.50 7.74 10.67
N GLU A 141 -11.13 6.61 10.98
CA GLU A 141 -12.41 6.55 11.67
C GLU A 141 -12.34 5.66 12.91
N LYS A 142 -12.97 6.15 13.98
CA LYS A 142 -13.34 5.41 15.20
C LYS A 142 -14.80 5.65 15.51
N PRO A 143 -15.41 4.89 16.45
CA PRO A 143 -16.70 5.27 17.00
C PRO A 143 -16.64 6.72 17.53
N ASN A 144 -17.50 7.59 16.97
CA ASN A 144 -17.64 9.02 17.34
C ASN A 144 -16.47 9.95 16.95
N GLU A 145 -15.48 9.48 16.20
CA GLU A 145 -14.36 10.32 15.76
C GLU A 145 -14.00 10.01 14.31
N LYS A 146 -13.80 11.06 13.51
CA LYS A 146 -13.31 10.99 12.14
C LYS A 146 -12.23 12.04 11.94
N ILE A 147 -11.05 11.61 11.49
CA ILE A 147 -9.91 12.46 11.19
C ILE A 147 -9.67 12.41 9.69
N ILE A 148 -9.48 13.55 9.08
CA ILE A 148 -8.99 13.67 7.69
C ILE A 148 -7.59 14.26 7.79
N TYR A 149 -6.59 13.53 7.27
CA TYR A 149 -5.20 13.91 7.27
C TYR A 149 -4.68 14.12 5.86
N SER A 150 -3.97 15.23 5.65
CA SER A 150 -3.19 15.47 4.45
C SER A 150 -1.87 16.13 4.82
N SER A 151 -0.76 15.65 4.27
CA SER A 151 0.58 16.20 4.49
C SER A 151 0.74 17.65 4.03
N ASN A 152 -0.12 18.09 3.10
CA ASN A 152 -0.08 19.44 2.52
C ASN A 152 -1.10 20.41 3.11
N ARG A 153 -1.93 20.00 4.06
CA ARG A 153 -2.99 20.86 4.68
C ARG A 153 -3.25 20.44 6.12
N GLU A 154 -3.63 21.42 6.95
CA GLU A 154 -4.02 21.23 8.34
C GLU A 154 -5.08 20.15 8.56
N TYR A 155 -4.98 19.50 9.71
CA TYR A 155 -5.92 18.49 10.19
C TYR A 155 -7.35 19.03 10.30
N VAL A 156 -8.30 18.38 9.63
CA VAL A 156 -9.72 18.61 9.87
C VAL A 156 -10.23 17.47 10.75
N ILE A 157 -10.39 17.75 12.05
CA ILE A 157 -11.04 16.83 12.99
C ILE A 157 -12.54 17.12 12.92
N THR A 158 -13.31 16.23 12.31
CA THR A 158 -14.77 16.32 12.37
C THR A 158 -15.26 15.39 13.48
N ARG A 159 -15.57 15.93 14.65
CA ARG A 159 -16.31 15.19 15.68
C ARG A 159 -17.78 15.14 15.25
N ASN A 160 -18.30 13.99 14.95
CA ASN A 160 -19.74 13.81 14.84
C ASN A 160 -20.34 13.90 16.26
N LYS A 161 -20.82 15.09 16.66
CA LYS A 161 -21.78 15.16 17.75
C LYS A 161 -23.06 14.51 17.23
N ARG A 162 -23.36 13.29 17.67
CA ARG A 162 -24.75 12.81 17.61
C ARG A 162 -25.52 13.61 18.66
N ALA A 163 -26.51 14.34 18.17
CA ALA A 163 -27.60 14.85 18.99
C ALA A 163 -28.42 13.69 19.55
#